data_4a203c74c070c76b7f79b6a1d07e9557
#
_entry.id   4a203c74c070c76b7f79b6a1d07e9557
#
_cell.length_a   1.000
_cell.length_b   1.000
_cell.length_c   1.000
_cell.angle_alpha   90.00
_cell.angle_beta   90.00
_cell.angle_gamma   90.00
#
_symmetry.space_group_name_H-M   'P 1'
#
loop_
_entity.id
_entity.type
_entity.pdbx_description
1 polymer ?
#
loop_
_entity_poly.entity_id
_entity_poly.type
_entity_poly.pdbx_seq_one_letter_code
_entity_poly.pdbx_strand_id
1 'polypeptide(L)'
;MTFYYNFTDPNVIIADIAIGLILLLGLYSGYKKGFLESAIRFIGVCAAFVVSYLFKNPISVYLYKHLPFFKLGGVFKGVSVINIIIYELIAFIALFTICLIILKVIAKLTGLVDKALSFIFLIGVPNKILGALMGLISSYILLYFVGILFTFGCTFFNFEMKKSFLNTIIETPILEKTFGKSVNALEEISLLAKDYKDEEEKDEYNYKSLEILLKYKIITSENAKYLNDEKKINIENIDVLLEKYKTTN
;
A
#
# COMPACT_ATOMS: atom_id res chain seq x y z
N MET A 1 9.91 -11.76 -19.31
CA MET A 1 9.17 -12.85 -18.66
C MET A 1 7.82 -12.97 -19.33
N THR A 2 7.55 -14.06 -20.07
CA THR A 2 6.31 -14.20 -20.85
C THR A 2 5.17 -14.59 -19.90
N PHE A 3 4.20 -13.71 -19.71
CA PHE A 3 3.07 -13.92 -18.82
C PHE A 3 2.03 -14.81 -19.53
N TYR A 4 1.90 -16.06 -19.13
CA TYR A 4 0.76 -16.87 -19.50
C TYR A 4 -0.40 -16.56 -18.54
N TYR A 5 -1.38 -15.82 -19.03
CA TYR A 5 -2.68 -15.68 -18.37
C TYR A 5 -3.35 -17.06 -18.32
N ASN A 6 -3.62 -17.56 -17.13
CA ASN A 6 -4.32 -18.82 -16.97
C ASN A 6 -5.83 -18.56 -16.93
N PHE A 7 -6.44 -18.39 -18.13
CA PHE A 7 -7.89 -18.16 -18.31
C PHE A 7 -8.77 -19.31 -17.82
N THR A 8 -8.21 -20.37 -17.25
CA THR A 8 -8.92 -21.56 -16.83
C THR A 8 -9.13 -21.67 -15.33
N ASP A 9 -8.53 -20.78 -14.53
CA ASP A 9 -8.71 -20.81 -13.08
C ASP A 9 -9.94 -20.01 -12.67
N PRO A 10 -10.97 -20.63 -12.06
CA PRO A 10 -12.19 -19.96 -11.64
C PRO A 10 -11.96 -18.77 -10.71
N ASN A 11 -10.96 -18.85 -9.83
CA ASN A 11 -10.65 -17.77 -8.88
C ASN A 11 -10.07 -16.55 -9.57
N VAL A 12 -9.22 -16.74 -10.58
CA VAL A 12 -8.67 -15.66 -11.41
C VAL A 12 -9.79 -14.98 -12.20
N ILE A 13 -10.68 -15.78 -12.82
CA ILE A 13 -11.81 -15.26 -13.59
C ILE A 13 -12.75 -14.43 -12.69
N ILE A 14 -13.08 -14.91 -11.50
CA ILE A 14 -13.92 -14.19 -10.54
C ILE A 14 -13.27 -12.87 -10.13
N ALA A 15 -11.97 -12.88 -9.84
CA ALA A 15 -11.22 -11.67 -9.50
C ALA A 15 -11.23 -10.65 -10.66
N ASP A 16 -10.96 -11.09 -11.87
CA ASP A 16 -10.94 -10.24 -13.06
C ASP A 16 -12.32 -9.67 -13.41
N ILE A 17 -13.39 -10.46 -13.23
CA ILE A 17 -14.78 -9.98 -13.35
C ILE A 17 -15.06 -8.90 -12.29
N ALA A 18 -14.66 -9.11 -11.04
CA ALA A 18 -14.85 -8.14 -9.97
C ALA A 18 -14.11 -6.83 -10.26
N ILE A 19 -12.87 -6.92 -10.75
CA ILE A 19 -12.07 -5.76 -11.20
C ILE A 19 -12.80 -5.02 -12.33
N GLY A 20 -13.26 -5.75 -13.34
CA GLY A 20 -14.03 -5.18 -14.46
C GLY A 20 -15.28 -4.45 -13.98
N LEU A 21 -16.02 -5.04 -13.06
CA LEU A 21 -17.22 -4.42 -12.46
C LEU A 21 -16.87 -3.13 -11.71
N ILE A 22 -15.79 -3.10 -10.93
CA ILE A 22 -15.36 -1.91 -10.20
C ILE A 22 -14.97 -0.79 -11.18
N LEU A 23 -14.26 -1.11 -12.26
CA LEU A 23 -13.92 -0.15 -13.31
C LEU A 23 -15.17 0.40 -14.02
N LEU A 24 -16.12 -0.45 -14.36
CA LEU A 24 -17.41 -0.05 -14.97
C LEU A 24 -18.24 0.82 -14.03
N LEU A 25 -18.30 0.50 -12.74
CA LEU A 25 -18.98 1.32 -11.74
C LEU A 25 -18.33 2.69 -11.59
N GLY A 26 -16.99 2.75 -11.65
CA GLY A 26 -16.25 4.01 -11.67
C GLY A 26 -16.58 4.87 -12.88
N LEU A 27 -16.55 4.26 -14.07
CA LEU A 27 -16.91 4.91 -15.34
C LEU A 27 -18.35 5.44 -15.30
N TYR A 28 -19.31 4.61 -14.88
CA TYR A 28 -20.71 5.01 -14.73
C TYR A 28 -20.91 6.14 -13.72
N SER A 29 -20.28 6.03 -12.55
CA SER A 29 -20.34 7.06 -11.52
C SER A 29 -19.78 8.40 -12.01
N GLY A 30 -18.65 8.37 -12.71
CA GLY A 30 -18.05 9.56 -13.30
C GLY A 30 -18.91 10.18 -14.41
N TYR A 31 -19.50 9.33 -15.27
CA TYR A 31 -20.44 9.79 -16.29
C TYR A 31 -21.65 10.51 -15.68
N LYS A 32 -22.22 9.94 -14.61
CA LYS A 32 -23.39 10.53 -13.92
C LYS A 32 -23.07 11.86 -13.26
N LYS A 33 -21.88 11.99 -12.66
CA LYS A 33 -21.45 13.20 -11.92
C LYS A 33 -20.90 14.30 -12.83
N GLY A 34 -20.40 13.93 -14.01
CA GLY A 34 -19.71 14.82 -14.92
C GLY A 34 -18.25 15.08 -14.52
N PHE A 35 -17.54 15.81 -15.40
CA PHE A 35 -16.11 16.03 -15.31
C PHE A 35 -15.72 16.80 -14.04
N LEU A 36 -16.36 17.92 -13.79
CA LEU A 36 -15.91 18.86 -12.76
C LEU A 36 -16.02 18.25 -11.35
N GLU A 37 -17.16 17.61 -11.03
CA GLU A 37 -17.32 16.91 -9.74
C GLU A 37 -16.34 15.74 -9.62
N SER A 38 -16.17 14.97 -10.69
CA SER A 38 -15.25 13.83 -10.71
C SER A 38 -13.79 14.27 -10.58
N ALA A 39 -13.40 15.38 -11.23
CA ALA A 39 -12.06 15.95 -11.17
C ALA A 39 -11.74 16.50 -9.76
N ILE A 40 -12.65 17.23 -9.14
CA ILE A 40 -12.48 17.75 -7.77
C ILE A 40 -12.30 16.58 -6.79
N ARG A 41 -13.11 15.55 -6.92
CA ARG A 41 -13.03 14.34 -6.08
C ARG A 41 -11.71 13.59 -6.30
N PHE A 42 -11.29 13.45 -7.56
CA PHE A 42 -10.03 12.82 -7.92
C PHE A 42 -8.83 13.59 -7.36
N ILE A 43 -8.77 14.90 -7.57
CA ILE A 43 -7.70 15.76 -7.02
C ILE A 43 -7.65 15.65 -5.50
N GLY A 44 -8.81 15.63 -4.83
CA GLY A 44 -8.89 15.42 -3.39
C GLY A 44 -8.31 14.09 -2.95
N VAL A 45 -8.62 13.00 -3.65
CA VAL A 45 -8.06 11.67 -3.36
C VAL A 45 -6.55 11.65 -3.59
N CYS A 46 -6.07 12.24 -4.70
CA CYS A 46 -4.64 12.36 -4.96
C CYS A 46 -3.92 13.19 -3.89
N ALA A 47 -4.50 14.30 -3.46
CA ALA A 47 -3.93 15.12 -2.38
C ALA A 47 -3.88 14.34 -1.05
N ALA A 48 -4.96 13.64 -0.67
CA ALA A 48 -4.98 12.77 0.50
C ALA A 48 -3.89 11.70 0.42
N PHE A 49 -3.71 11.09 -0.76
CA PHE A 49 -2.67 10.11 -0.99
C PHE A 49 -1.26 10.67 -0.78
N VAL A 50 -0.95 11.79 -1.43
CA VAL A 50 0.37 12.43 -1.33
C VAL A 50 0.68 12.81 0.13
N VAL A 51 -0.27 13.43 0.82
CA VAL A 51 -0.10 13.79 2.23
C VAL A 51 0.16 12.54 3.08
N SER A 52 -0.64 11.49 2.91
CA SER A 52 -0.50 10.25 3.68
C SER A 52 0.83 9.56 3.39
N TYR A 53 1.27 9.56 2.13
CA TYR A 53 2.55 9.00 1.73
C TYR A 53 3.74 9.75 2.35
N LEU A 54 3.71 11.09 2.36
CA LEU A 54 4.77 11.92 2.93
C LEU A 54 4.87 11.78 4.46
N PHE A 55 3.73 11.65 5.13
CA PHE A 55 3.67 11.62 6.60
C PHE A 55 3.59 10.21 7.21
N LYS A 56 3.47 9.15 6.40
CA LYS A 56 3.41 7.78 6.92
C LYS A 56 4.63 7.40 7.76
N ASN A 57 5.85 7.79 7.33
CA ASN A 57 7.08 7.40 8.01
C ASN A 57 7.20 7.98 9.44
N PRO A 58 7.09 9.29 9.68
CA PRO A 58 7.16 9.83 11.04
C PRO A 58 6.08 9.24 11.95
N ILE A 59 4.90 8.96 11.42
CA ILE A 59 3.81 8.36 12.22
C ILE A 59 4.09 6.87 12.47
N SER A 60 4.55 6.11 11.49
CA SER A 60 4.90 4.70 11.70
C SER A 60 6.03 4.55 12.71
N VAL A 61 7.04 5.44 12.67
CA VAL A 61 8.13 5.49 13.67
C VAL A 61 7.55 5.70 15.08
N TYR A 62 6.63 6.64 15.23
CA TYR A 62 5.96 6.84 16.51
C TYR A 62 5.19 5.60 16.96
N LEU A 63 4.43 4.97 16.05
CA LEU A 63 3.64 3.79 16.36
C LEU A 63 4.51 2.61 16.80
N TYR A 64 5.53 2.22 16.02
CA TYR A 64 6.34 1.06 16.38
C TYR A 64 7.26 1.31 17.58
N LYS A 65 7.57 2.57 17.92
CA LYS A 65 8.28 2.91 19.16
C LYS A 65 7.42 2.76 20.40
N HIS A 66 6.13 3.10 20.33
CA HIS A 66 5.25 3.19 21.52
C HIS A 66 4.27 2.02 21.65
N LEU A 67 3.88 1.37 20.55
CA LEU A 67 2.92 0.27 20.58
C LEU A 67 3.62 -1.10 20.67
N PRO A 68 2.95 -2.11 21.22
CA PRO A 68 3.48 -3.46 21.29
C PRO A 68 3.52 -4.10 19.89
N PHE A 69 4.53 -4.92 19.65
CA PHE A 69 4.62 -5.67 18.41
C PHE A 69 3.61 -6.82 18.38
N PHE A 70 3.01 -7.02 17.21
CA PHE A 70 2.10 -8.15 16.97
C PHE A 70 2.88 -9.46 16.95
N LYS A 71 2.31 -10.49 17.57
CA LYS A 71 2.80 -11.86 17.43
C LYS A 71 2.27 -12.44 16.14
N LEU A 72 3.12 -12.48 15.14
CA LEU A 72 2.74 -12.94 13.80
C LEU A 72 2.74 -14.47 13.74
N GLY A 73 1.85 -15.01 12.91
CA GLY A 73 1.78 -16.43 12.58
C GLY A 73 2.22 -16.72 11.13
N GLY A 74 2.01 -17.96 10.69
CA GLY A 74 2.33 -18.37 9.31
C GLY A 74 3.82 -18.25 9.00
N VAL A 75 4.15 -17.78 7.81
CA VAL A 75 5.54 -17.61 7.32
C VAL A 75 6.35 -16.59 8.13
N PHE A 76 5.69 -15.70 8.85
CA PHE A 76 6.34 -14.66 9.66
C PHE A 76 6.36 -14.98 11.15
N LYS A 77 6.10 -16.25 11.53
CA LYS A 77 6.15 -16.67 12.94
C LYS A 77 7.56 -16.45 13.51
N GLY A 78 7.66 -15.60 14.54
CA GLY A 78 8.92 -15.27 15.19
C GLY A 78 9.71 -14.12 14.56
N VAL A 79 9.26 -13.55 13.44
CA VAL A 79 9.93 -12.41 12.78
C VAL A 79 9.35 -11.10 13.29
N SER A 80 9.98 -10.53 14.31
CA SER A 80 9.51 -9.29 14.95
C SER A 80 9.65 -8.06 14.05
N VAL A 81 10.67 -8.03 13.18
CA VAL A 81 10.96 -6.87 12.32
C VAL A 81 9.86 -6.57 11.29
N ILE A 82 9.02 -7.53 10.93
CA ILE A 82 7.87 -7.33 10.03
C ILE A 82 6.88 -6.31 10.60
N ASN A 83 6.82 -6.17 11.91
CA ASN A 83 5.96 -5.16 12.54
C ASN A 83 6.24 -3.73 12.04
N ILE A 84 7.46 -3.45 11.60
CA ILE A 84 7.83 -2.15 11.03
C ILE A 84 7.02 -1.87 9.78
N ILE A 85 6.93 -2.84 8.86
CA ILE A 85 6.11 -2.71 7.63
C ILE A 85 4.62 -2.61 7.97
N ILE A 86 4.15 -3.40 8.94
CA ILE A 86 2.74 -3.36 9.39
C ILE A 86 2.40 -1.97 9.92
N TYR A 87 3.24 -1.38 10.76
CA TYR A 87 2.99 -0.04 11.29
C TYR A 87 3.10 1.04 10.22
N GLU A 88 3.95 0.87 9.20
CA GLU A 88 3.98 1.75 8.03
C GLU A 88 2.65 1.73 7.27
N LEU A 89 2.09 0.54 7.06
CA LEU A 89 0.80 0.37 6.40
C LEU A 89 -0.36 0.93 7.24
N ILE A 90 -0.37 0.67 8.55
CA ILE A 90 -1.37 1.21 9.49
C ILE A 90 -1.32 2.73 9.50
N ALA A 91 -0.13 3.33 9.60
CA ALA A 91 0.05 4.78 9.58
C ALA A 91 -0.50 5.40 8.29
N PHE A 92 -0.18 4.78 7.13
CA PHE A 92 -0.69 5.24 5.85
C PHE A 92 -2.22 5.17 5.77
N ILE A 93 -2.83 4.03 6.12
CA ILE A 93 -4.29 3.84 6.06
C ILE A 93 -5.00 4.83 6.99
N ALA A 94 -4.49 5.02 8.21
CA ALA A 94 -5.06 5.95 9.17
C ALA A 94 -5.01 7.39 8.65
N LEU A 95 -3.85 7.84 8.17
CA LEU A 95 -3.69 9.17 7.59
C LEU A 95 -4.58 9.38 6.37
N PHE A 96 -4.59 8.42 5.45
CA PHE A 96 -5.41 8.48 4.24
C PHE A 96 -6.89 8.61 4.59
N THR A 97 -7.37 7.80 5.54
CA THR A 97 -8.75 7.87 6.00
C THR A 97 -9.07 9.23 6.64
N ILE A 98 -8.19 9.74 7.50
CA ILE A 98 -8.36 11.05 8.14
C ILE A 98 -8.39 12.16 7.08
N CYS A 99 -7.47 12.16 6.12
CA CYS A 99 -7.43 13.13 5.03
C CYS A 99 -8.71 13.09 4.18
N LEU A 100 -9.23 11.90 3.84
CA LEU A 100 -10.49 11.77 3.12
C LEU A 100 -11.69 12.32 3.90
N ILE A 101 -11.73 12.11 5.23
CA ILE A 101 -12.77 12.66 6.10
C ILE A 101 -12.69 14.20 6.10
N ILE A 102 -11.49 14.76 6.29
CA ILE A 102 -11.27 16.21 6.29
C ILE A 102 -11.69 16.81 4.95
N LEU A 103 -11.29 16.21 3.83
CA LEU A 103 -11.67 16.67 2.49
C LEU A 103 -13.19 16.65 2.28
N LYS A 104 -13.86 15.60 2.77
CA LYS A 104 -15.33 15.49 2.70
C LYS A 104 -16.01 16.59 3.52
N VAL A 105 -15.49 16.90 4.71
CA VAL A 105 -16.00 17.98 5.57
C VAL A 105 -15.79 19.35 4.90
N ILE A 106 -14.57 19.62 4.38
CA ILE A 106 -14.26 20.84 3.67
C ILE A 106 -15.17 21.02 2.45
N ALA A 107 -15.33 19.99 1.62
CA ALA A 107 -16.19 20.03 0.45
C ALA A 107 -17.64 20.35 0.80
N LYS A 108 -18.15 19.80 1.90
CA LYS A 108 -19.51 20.11 2.40
C LYS A 108 -19.64 21.53 2.92
N LEU A 109 -18.66 22.01 3.72
CA LEU A 109 -18.71 23.35 4.32
C LEU A 109 -18.57 24.47 3.29
N THR A 110 -17.75 24.24 2.26
CA THR A 110 -17.48 25.27 1.24
C THR A 110 -18.49 25.30 0.10
N GLY A 111 -19.39 24.32 0.03
CA GLY A 111 -20.31 24.15 -1.10
C GLY A 111 -19.57 23.97 -2.44
N LEU A 112 -18.33 23.47 -2.42
CA LEU A 112 -17.51 23.30 -3.63
C LEU A 112 -18.20 22.40 -4.65
N VAL A 113 -18.89 21.36 -4.20
CA VAL A 113 -19.62 20.45 -5.08
C VAL A 113 -20.81 21.17 -5.72
N ASP A 114 -21.55 21.95 -4.96
CA ASP A 114 -22.73 22.69 -5.46
C ASP A 114 -22.32 23.80 -6.43
N LYS A 115 -21.22 24.51 -6.14
CA LYS A 115 -20.63 25.51 -7.06
C LYS A 115 -20.13 24.88 -8.34
N ALA A 116 -19.48 23.71 -8.24
CA ALA A 116 -19.07 22.94 -9.40
C ALA A 116 -20.27 22.50 -10.25
N LEU A 117 -21.36 22.07 -9.61
CA LEU A 117 -22.60 21.70 -10.30
C LEU A 117 -23.23 22.87 -11.05
N SER A 118 -23.18 24.09 -10.51
CA SER A 118 -23.71 25.28 -11.19
C SER A 118 -22.96 25.64 -12.48
N PHE A 119 -21.67 25.31 -12.58
CA PHE A 119 -20.86 25.47 -13.81
C PHE A 119 -21.17 24.40 -14.88
N ILE A 120 -21.74 23.26 -14.50
CA ILE A 120 -22.01 22.11 -15.37
C ILE A 120 -23.12 22.38 -16.39
N PHE A 121 -23.99 23.33 -16.14
CA PHE A 121 -25.10 23.64 -17.05
C PHE A 121 -24.63 24.12 -18.46
N LEU A 122 -23.34 24.42 -18.61
CA LEU A 122 -22.75 24.98 -19.83
C LEU A 122 -22.11 23.96 -20.79
N ILE A 123 -21.87 22.68 -20.35
CA ILE A 123 -21.03 21.78 -21.15
C ILE A 123 -21.65 20.35 -21.25
N GLY A 124 -22.76 20.19 -21.92
CA GLY A 124 -23.51 18.96 -22.25
C GLY A 124 -22.75 17.60 -22.27
N VAL A 125 -22.84 16.87 -23.35
CA VAL A 125 -22.28 15.50 -23.54
C VAL A 125 -20.77 15.39 -23.28
N PRO A 126 -19.89 16.34 -23.71
CA PRO A 126 -18.45 16.26 -23.44
C PRO A 126 -18.11 16.20 -21.96
N ASN A 127 -18.84 16.91 -21.10
CA ASN A 127 -18.64 16.88 -19.66
C ASN A 127 -18.87 15.50 -19.06
N LYS A 128 -19.86 14.76 -19.54
CA LYS A 128 -20.17 13.40 -19.08
C LYS A 128 -19.11 12.38 -19.50
N ILE A 129 -18.60 12.51 -20.72
CA ILE A 129 -17.55 11.61 -21.24
C ILE A 129 -16.25 11.83 -20.47
N LEU A 130 -15.84 13.08 -20.28
CA LEU A 130 -14.66 13.39 -19.46
C LEU A 130 -14.85 12.97 -17.99
N GLY A 131 -16.06 13.11 -17.46
CA GLY A 131 -16.42 12.60 -16.15
C GLY A 131 -16.25 11.08 -16.04
N ALA A 132 -16.67 10.33 -17.06
CA ALA A 132 -16.48 8.88 -17.13
C ALA A 132 -15.01 8.49 -17.10
N LEU A 133 -14.15 9.18 -17.87
CA LEU A 133 -12.71 8.95 -17.87
C LEU A 133 -12.09 9.22 -16.48
N MET A 134 -12.46 10.30 -15.81
CA MET A 134 -12.01 10.59 -14.45
C MET A 134 -12.49 9.55 -13.44
N GLY A 135 -13.70 9.05 -13.59
CA GLY A 135 -14.23 7.96 -12.77
C GLY A 135 -13.46 6.65 -12.98
N LEU A 136 -13.10 6.33 -14.21
CA LEU A 136 -12.27 5.18 -14.55
C LEU A 136 -10.88 5.27 -13.90
N ILE A 137 -10.20 6.40 -14.05
CA ILE A 137 -8.87 6.64 -13.45
C ILE A 137 -8.94 6.52 -11.92
N SER A 138 -9.97 7.10 -11.30
CA SER A 138 -10.16 7.02 -9.84
C SER A 138 -10.36 5.58 -9.37
N SER A 139 -11.11 4.77 -10.12
CA SER A 139 -11.32 3.35 -9.81
C SER A 139 -10.06 2.52 -10.01
N TYR A 140 -9.24 2.85 -11.01
CA TYR A 140 -7.96 2.21 -11.24
C TYR A 140 -7.00 2.42 -10.06
N ILE A 141 -6.93 3.65 -9.53
CA ILE A 141 -6.13 3.97 -8.35
C ILE A 141 -6.69 3.26 -7.10
N LEU A 142 -8.01 3.22 -6.94
CA LEU A 142 -8.62 2.47 -5.84
C LEU A 142 -8.24 0.98 -5.89
N LEU A 143 -8.33 0.37 -7.08
CA LEU A 143 -7.93 -1.04 -7.29
C LEU A 143 -6.45 -1.28 -6.99
N TYR A 144 -5.57 -0.31 -7.29
CA TYR A 144 -4.17 -0.39 -6.89
C TYR A 144 -4.03 -0.52 -5.36
N PHE A 145 -4.72 0.32 -4.58
CA PHE A 145 -4.68 0.22 -3.11
C PHE A 145 -5.25 -1.09 -2.58
N VAL A 146 -6.40 -1.49 -3.11
CA VAL A 146 -7.01 -2.78 -2.76
C VAL A 146 -6.05 -3.92 -3.11
N GLY A 147 -5.39 -3.84 -4.26
CA GLY A 147 -4.41 -4.81 -4.72
C GLY A 147 -3.20 -4.92 -3.79
N ILE A 148 -2.63 -3.80 -3.35
CA ILE A 148 -1.54 -3.80 -2.37
C ILE A 148 -1.98 -4.46 -1.07
N LEU A 149 -3.13 -4.06 -0.51
CA LEU A 149 -3.65 -4.66 0.72
C LEU A 149 -3.88 -6.16 0.57
N PHE A 150 -4.39 -6.59 -0.59
CA PHE A 150 -4.59 -7.98 -0.92
C PHE A 150 -3.26 -8.74 -1.03
N THR A 151 -2.24 -8.15 -1.68
CA THR A 151 -0.90 -8.75 -1.77
C THR A 151 -0.29 -8.94 -0.39
N PHE A 152 -0.36 -7.92 0.48
CA PHE A 152 0.07 -8.05 1.87
C PHE A 152 -0.67 -9.19 2.58
N GLY A 153 -2.00 -9.26 2.46
CA GLY A 153 -2.80 -10.34 3.04
C GLY A 153 -2.39 -11.71 2.52
N CYS A 154 -2.26 -11.88 1.21
CA CYS A 154 -1.84 -13.15 0.61
C CYS A 154 -0.45 -13.59 1.11
N THR A 155 0.51 -12.67 1.19
CA THR A 155 1.85 -12.96 1.69
C THR A 155 1.81 -13.36 3.16
N PHE A 156 1.02 -12.66 4.00
CA PHE A 156 0.86 -12.99 5.42
C PHE A 156 0.26 -14.37 5.66
N PHE A 157 -0.72 -14.76 4.85
CA PHE A 157 -1.41 -16.05 4.99
C PHE A 157 -0.80 -17.16 4.13
N ASN A 158 0.32 -16.88 3.46
CA ASN A 158 1.00 -17.82 2.55
C ASN A 158 0.08 -18.35 1.43
N PHE A 159 -0.80 -17.48 0.92
CA PHE A 159 -1.60 -17.80 -0.25
C PHE A 159 -0.80 -17.48 -1.53
N GLU A 160 -0.68 -18.45 -2.42
CA GLU A 160 -0.10 -18.20 -3.74
C GLU A 160 -1.02 -17.30 -4.56
N MET A 161 -0.53 -16.11 -4.90
CA MET A 161 -1.23 -15.23 -5.83
C MET A 161 -1.04 -15.75 -7.25
N LYS A 162 -2.14 -16.20 -7.85
CA LYS A 162 -2.17 -16.46 -9.28
C LYS A 162 -2.26 -15.14 -10.05
N LYS A 163 -1.61 -15.10 -11.21
CA LYS A 163 -1.56 -13.89 -12.04
C LYS A 163 -2.96 -13.54 -12.55
N SER A 164 -3.44 -12.37 -12.12
CA SER A 164 -4.71 -11.76 -12.52
C SER A 164 -4.44 -10.35 -13.08
N PHE A 165 -5.46 -9.69 -13.61
CA PHE A 165 -5.36 -8.30 -14.03
C PHE A 165 -4.96 -7.35 -12.88
N LEU A 166 -5.19 -7.76 -11.63
CA LEU A 166 -4.75 -7.04 -10.44
C LEU A 166 -3.23 -6.86 -10.40
N ASN A 167 -2.45 -7.86 -10.79
CA ASN A 167 -0.99 -7.77 -10.86
C ASN A 167 -0.54 -6.67 -11.84
N THR A 168 -1.20 -6.57 -13.00
CA THR A 168 -0.91 -5.51 -13.98
C THR A 168 -1.17 -4.11 -13.38
N ILE A 169 -2.20 -3.97 -12.55
CA ILE A 169 -2.50 -2.71 -11.86
C ILE A 169 -1.43 -2.39 -10.82
N ILE A 170 -1.01 -3.38 -10.02
CA ILE A 170 -0.01 -3.22 -8.96
C ILE A 170 1.37 -2.89 -9.55
N GLU A 171 1.73 -3.51 -10.67
CA GLU A 171 3.00 -3.33 -11.37
C GLU A 171 3.06 -2.03 -12.21
N THR A 172 2.04 -1.15 -12.14
CA THR A 172 2.05 0.13 -12.85
C THR A 172 3.24 0.99 -12.38
N PRO A 173 4.19 1.39 -13.25
CA PRO A 173 5.49 1.96 -12.84
C PRO A 173 5.39 3.24 -12.00
N ILE A 174 4.34 4.05 -12.20
CA ILE A 174 4.11 5.29 -11.43
C ILE A 174 3.68 4.95 -10.00
N LEU A 175 2.86 3.92 -9.85
CA LEU A 175 2.29 3.51 -8.56
C LEU A 175 3.26 2.62 -7.78
N GLU A 176 4.03 1.78 -8.45
CA GLU A 176 5.06 0.91 -7.87
C GLU A 176 6.08 1.72 -7.03
N LYS A 177 6.46 2.92 -7.48
CA LYS A 177 7.38 3.80 -6.76
C LYS A 177 6.91 4.20 -5.36
N THR A 178 5.62 4.05 -5.05
CA THR A 178 5.04 4.47 -3.77
C THR A 178 5.18 3.42 -2.67
N PHE A 179 4.79 2.19 -2.94
CA PHE A 179 4.84 1.06 -2.01
C PHE A 179 5.71 -0.10 -2.48
N GLY A 180 6.24 -0.04 -3.71
CA GLY A 180 7.03 -1.14 -4.28
C GLY A 180 8.18 -1.58 -3.38
N LYS A 181 8.84 -0.65 -2.70
CA LYS A 181 9.90 -0.99 -1.75
C LYS A 181 9.40 -1.87 -0.60
N SER A 182 8.26 -1.53 0.00
CA SER A 182 7.68 -2.28 1.12
C SER A 182 7.12 -3.63 0.63
N VAL A 183 6.53 -3.67 -0.56
CA VAL A 183 6.05 -4.92 -1.19
C VAL A 183 7.23 -5.84 -1.51
N ASN A 184 8.27 -5.33 -2.17
CA ASN A 184 9.45 -6.12 -2.53
C ASN A 184 10.20 -6.62 -1.29
N ALA A 185 10.31 -5.81 -0.25
CA ALA A 185 10.92 -6.23 1.01
C ALA A 185 10.10 -7.35 1.67
N LEU A 186 8.77 -7.22 1.68
CA LEU A 186 7.90 -8.25 2.24
C LEU A 186 8.00 -9.57 1.45
N GLU A 187 8.04 -9.49 0.11
CA GLU A 187 8.22 -10.65 -0.75
C GLU A 187 9.57 -11.32 -0.51
N GLU A 188 10.67 -10.55 -0.49
CA GLU A 188 12.02 -11.07 -0.23
C GLU A 188 12.10 -11.73 1.15
N ILE A 189 11.51 -11.14 2.20
CA ILE A 189 11.44 -11.74 3.54
C ILE A 189 10.58 -13.01 3.54
N SER A 190 9.47 -13.03 2.81
CA SER A 190 8.62 -14.23 2.73
C SER A 190 9.30 -15.39 2.01
N LEU A 191 10.17 -15.11 1.05
CA LEU A 191 10.97 -16.13 0.35
C LEU A 191 12.01 -16.74 1.30
N LEU A 192 12.62 -15.94 2.16
CA LEU A 192 13.55 -16.43 3.18
C LEU A 192 12.88 -17.42 4.15
N ALA A 193 11.57 -17.29 4.41
CA ALA A 193 10.84 -18.22 5.29
C ALA A 193 10.88 -19.67 4.81
N LYS A 194 11.19 -19.92 3.55
CA LYS A 194 11.35 -21.29 3.00
C LYS A 194 12.63 -21.95 3.48
N ASP A 195 13.65 -21.13 3.79
CA ASP A 195 14.97 -21.58 4.20
C ASP A 195 15.07 -21.72 5.73
N TYR A 196 14.22 -20.99 6.47
CA TYR A 196 14.22 -20.92 7.93
C TYR A 196 12.95 -21.55 8.55
N LYS A 197 12.91 -22.89 8.63
CA LYS A 197 11.75 -23.63 9.14
C LYS A 197 11.80 -23.91 10.63
N ASP A 198 13.01 -24.00 11.18
CA ASP A 198 13.23 -24.42 12.57
C ASP A 198 13.24 -23.24 13.54
N GLU A 199 12.87 -23.52 14.81
CA GLU A 199 12.81 -22.48 15.83
C GLU A 199 14.19 -21.94 16.21
N GLU A 200 15.24 -22.72 16.02
CA GLU A 200 16.63 -22.36 16.31
C GLU A 200 17.20 -21.33 15.31
N GLU A 201 16.60 -21.19 14.12
CA GLU A 201 17.06 -20.29 13.07
C GLU A 201 16.36 -18.91 13.05
N LYS A 202 15.49 -18.64 14.05
CA LYS A 202 14.70 -17.40 14.10
C LYS A 202 15.54 -16.14 14.23
N ASP A 203 16.65 -16.20 14.91
CA ASP A 203 17.52 -15.04 15.11
C ASP A 203 18.20 -14.67 13.79
N GLU A 204 18.67 -15.65 13.01
CA GLU A 204 19.20 -15.41 11.68
C GLU A 204 18.14 -14.91 10.70
N TYR A 205 16.91 -15.43 10.79
CA TYR A 205 15.80 -14.95 10.00
C TYR A 205 15.46 -13.48 10.30
N ASN A 206 15.42 -13.10 11.60
CA ASN A 206 15.25 -11.70 12.01
C ASN A 206 16.38 -10.81 11.51
N TYR A 207 17.63 -11.28 11.63
CA TYR A 207 18.81 -10.56 11.14
C TYR A 207 18.73 -10.27 9.64
N LYS A 208 18.51 -11.29 8.81
CA LYS A 208 18.37 -11.13 7.35
C LYS A 208 17.14 -10.31 6.96
N SER A 209 16.05 -10.45 7.70
CA SER A 209 14.86 -9.64 7.48
C SER A 209 15.12 -8.16 7.79
N LEU A 210 15.87 -7.85 8.87
CA LEU A 210 16.28 -6.46 9.16
C LEU A 210 17.22 -5.92 8.07
N GLU A 211 18.15 -6.73 7.57
CA GLU A 211 19.03 -6.36 6.47
C GLU A 211 18.23 -5.95 5.23
N ILE A 212 17.19 -6.70 4.88
CA ILE A 212 16.29 -6.36 3.76
C ILE A 212 15.59 -5.02 4.01
N LEU A 213 15.06 -4.78 5.23
CA LEU A 213 14.42 -3.49 5.55
C LEU A 213 15.37 -2.30 5.43
N LEU A 214 16.62 -2.45 5.83
CA LEU A 214 17.68 -1.44 5.68
C LEU A 214 18.04 -1.23 4.20
N LYS A 215 18.22 -2.32 3.43
CA LYS A 215 18.48 -2.31 1.97
C LYS A 215 17.42 -1.52 1.21
N TYR A 216 16.15 -1.71 1.52
CA TYR A 216 15.04 -0.99 0.90
C TYR A 216 14.76 0.39 1.52
N LYS A 217 15.54 0.80 2.54
CA LYS A 217 15.37 2.08 3.28
C LYS A 217 13.97 2.25 3.89
N ILE A 218 13.39 1.15 4.38
CA ILE A 218 12.12 1.13 5.11
C ILE A 218 12.33 1.59 6.55
N ILE A 219 13.47 1.21 7.14
CA ILE A 219 13.91 1.66 8.45
C ILE A 219 15.30 2.29 8.35
N THR A 220 15.56 3.28 9.18
CA THR A 220 16.90 3.87 9.33
C THR A 220 17.73 3.07 10.34
N SER A 221 19.07 3.13 10.20
CA SER A 221 19.98 2.48 11.16
C SER A 221 19.75 2.95 12.59
N GLU A 222 19.45 4.25 12.79
CA GLU A 222 19.14 4.81 14.11
C GLU A 222 17.88 4.20 14.74
N ASN A 223 16.79 4.08 13.96
CA ASN A 223 15.55 3.49 14.45
C ASN A 223 15.69 1.98 14.68
N ALA A 224 16.46 1.27 13.85
CA ALA A 224 16.75 -0.15 14.06
C ALA A 224 17.52 -0.37 15.35
N LYS A 225 18.54 0.46 15.61
CA LYS A 225 19.27 0.42 16.88
C LYS A 225 18.37 0.67 18.08
N TYR A 226 17.55 1.72 18.02
CA TYR A 226 16.58 2.03 19.07
C TYR A 226 15.66 0.83 19.40
N LEU A 227 15.11 0.17 18.36
CA LEU A 227 14.23 -0.98 18.56
C LEU A 227 14.94 -2.18 19.17
N ASN A 228 16.23 -2.36 18.88
CA ASN A 228 17.05 -3.42 19.45
C ASN A 228 17.38 -3.13 20.93
N ASP A 229 17.76 -1.89 21.24
CA ASP A 229 18.05 -1.43 22.61
C ASP A 229 16.81 -1.56 23.51
N GLU A 230 15.62 -1.26 23.00
CA GLU A 230 14.32 -1.41 23.66
C GLU A 230 13.80 -2.87 23.66
N LYS A 231 14.59 -3.83 23.17
CA LYS A 231 14.23 -5.26 23.06
C LYS A 231 12.93 -5.54 22.32
N LYS A 232 12.52 -4.66 21.40
CA LYS A 232 11.37 -4.88 20.51
C LYS A 232 11.72 -5.80 19.34
N ILE A 233 12.97 -5.75 18.91
CA ILE A 233 13.62 -6.77 18.08
C ILE A 233 14.79 -7.33 18.88
N ASN A 234 15.18 -8.56 18.55
CA ASN A 234 16.33 -9.20 19.19
C ASN A 234 17.31 -9.61 18.07
N ILE A 235 18.29 -8.76 17.82
CA ILE A 235 19.27 -8.97 16.75
C ILE A 235 20.67 -8.95 17.37
N GLU A 236 21.33 -10.10 17.36
CA GLU A 236 22.73 -10.21 17.78
C GLU A 236 23.64 -9.48 16.79
N ASN A 237 24.70 -8.84 17.28
CA ASN A 237 25.69 -8.12 16.47
C ASN A 237 25.10 -7.07 15.50
N ILE A 238 23.99 -6.42 15.92
CA ILE A 238 23.28 -5.43 15.09
C ILE A 238 24.20 -4.30 14.61
N ASP A 239 25.19 -3.89 15.43
CA ASP A 239 26.11 -2.78 15.07
C ASP A 239 26.89 -3.07 13.79
N VAL A 240 27.29 -4.33 13.54
CA VAL A 240 27.98 -4.75 12.32
C VAL A 240 27.08 -4.55 11.10
N LEU A 241 25.80 -4.92 11.24
CA LEU A 241 24.81 -4.73 10.17
C LEU A 241 24.57 -3.23 9.90
N LEU A 242 24.43 -2.44 10.97
CA LEU A 242 24.15 -1.01 10.85
C LEU A 242 25.31 -0.21 10.23
N GLU A 243 26.54 -0.59 10.49
CA GLU A 243 27.72 0.04 9.86
C GLU A 243 27.72 -0.12 8.35
N LYS A 244 27.30 -1.30 7.84
CA LYS A 244 27.17 -1.57 6.41
C LYS A 244 26.19 -0.60 5.72
N TYR A 245 25.19 -0.11 6.43
CA TYR A 245 24.11 0.75 5.88
C TYR A 245 24.18 2.22 6.34
N LYS A 246 25.13 2.61 7.20
CA LYS A 246 25.36 4.01 7.60
C LYS A 246 25.85 4.90 6.46
N THR A 247 26.60 4.35 5.53
CA THR A 247 27.27 5.08 4.45
C THR A 247 26.37 5.34 3.23
N THR A 248 25.12 4.97 3.25
CA THR A 248 24.20 5.05 2.09
C THR A 248 23.09 6.10 2.27
N ASN A 249 23.25 7.04 3.20
CA ASN A 249 22.32 8.17 3.40
C ASN A 249 22.87 9.47 2.81
#